data_0419b61f60d47b20c702721548c23c91
#
_entry.id   0419b61f60d47b20c702721548c23c91
#
_cell.length_a   1.000
_cell.length_b   1.000
_cell.length_c   1.000
_cell.angle_alpha   90.00
_cell.angle_beta   90.00
_cell.angle_gamma   90.00
#
_symmetry.space_group_name_H-M   'P 1'
#
loop_
_entity.id
_entity.type
_entity.pdbx_description
1 polymer ?
#
loop_
_entity_poly.entity_id
_entity_poly.type
_entity_poly.pdbx_seq_one_letter_code
_entity_poly.pdbx_strand_id
1 'polypeptide(L)'
;MNKNKVVLLMLAIAMSGCAERLTPATPPPEVTVAPPSVQPEMDASTRSKLREILALRAGWPAAQPHGRTVDLISREFLGTPYLANRLVGSQNTPEQLVIDFRGLDCFTYIDYVEALSTARSEGEFVQRLIDIRYVDGKIAFPQRKHFFTDWAQRPHKVAEDITAQLSPHAVTLVKNLNQKADGSSYLPGLPNVQRSVTYIPSDNVDDKVLAQLRTGDYIGIYTNLDGLDVTHTGIYVMTDNGPVLRNASSRKANMQVVDSPFMDYVMATPGIVVLRSLSR
;
A
#
# COMPACT_ATOMS: atom_id res chain seq x y z
N MET A 1 64.18 62.09 -18.66
CA MET A 1 65.57 61.69 -18.94
C MET A 1 66.16 61.06 -17.70
N ASN A 2 66.83 60.00 -17.88
CA ASN A 2 67.63 59.14 -16.95
C ASN A 2 66.93 58.25 -15.93
N LYS A 3 67.03 57.13 -16.24
CA LYS A 3 67.00 55.78 -15.78
C LYS A 3 68.04 55.52 -14.69
N ASN A 4 67.67 54.90 -13.63
CA ASN A 4 68.60 54.07 -12.88
C ASN A 4 67.94 52.78 -12.43
N LYS A 5 68.43 51.68 -12.96
CA LYS A 5 68.12 50.30 -12.59
C LYS A 5 68.89 49.95 -11.31
N VAL A 6 68.20 49.48 -10.32
CA VAL A 6 68.81 48.79 -9.17
C VAL A 6 68.49 47.30 -9.32
N VAL A 7 69.53 46.51 -9.49
CA VAL A 7 69.50 45.06 -9.51
C VAL A 7 69.65 44.58 -8.07
N LEU A 8 68.63 43.92 -7.56
CA LEU A 8 68.70 43.28 -6.26
C LEU A 8 68.87 41.75 -6.45
N LEU A 9 70.04 41.26 -6.03
CA LEU A 9 70.41 39.88 -6.05
C LEU A 9 69.81 39.18 -4.85
N MET A 10 68.79 38.33 -5.03
CA MET A 10 68.25 37.47 -3.98
C MET A 10 68.90 36.12 -3.97
N LEU A 11 69.55 35.83 -2.86
CA LEU A 11 70.20 34.56 -2.52
C LEU A 11 69.13 33.53 -2.13
N ALA A 12 68.92 32.49 -2.91
CA ALA A 12 67.99 31.41 -2.57
C ALA A 12 68.70 30.37 -1.68
N ILE A 13 68.26 30.30 -0.43
CA ILE A 13 68.65 29.22 0.47
C ILE A 13 67.63 28.08 0.30
N ALA A 14 68.12 26.95 -0.28
CA ALA A 14 67.31 25.73 -0.37
C ALA A 14 67.31 25.02 0.97
N MET A 15 66.20 25.07 1.68
CA MET A 15 65.96 24.17 2.79
C MET A 15 65.24 22.91 2.26
N SER A 16 65.92 21.78 2.22
CA SER A 16 65.28 20.46 2.03
C SER A 16 64.60 20.04 3.33
N GLY A 17 63.30 20.32 3.39
CA GLY A 17 62.42 19.74 4.42
C GLY A 17 61.80 18.45 3.89
N CYS A 18 62.15 17.31 4.51
CA CYS A 18 61.39 16.05 4.33
C CYS A 18 59.97 16.26 4.86
N ALA A 19 59.02 16.44 3.96
CA ALA A 19 57.61 16.36 4.32
C ALA A 19 57.19 14.89 4.31
N GLU A 20 57.07 14.29 5.51
CA GLU A 20 56.34 13.04 5.67
C GLU A 20 54.87 13.26 5.25
N ARG A 21 54.47 12.57 4.21
CA ARG A 21 53.05 12.54 3.79
C ARG A 21 52.29 11.73 4.84
N LEU A 22 51.55 12.42 5.70
CA LEU A 22 50.50 11.82 6.54
C LEU A 22 49.42 11.32 5.57
N THR A 23 49.34 10.00 5.37
CA THR A 23 48.21 9.36 4.73
C THR A 23 46.96 9.59 5.60
N PRO A 24 45.85 10.08 5.04
CA PRO A 24 44.59 10.21 5.80
C PRO A 24 44.17 8.83 6.29
N ALA A 25 43.93 8.71 7.60
CA ALA A 25 43.40 7.48 8.18
C ALA A 25 42.07 7.13 7.51
N THR A 26 41.96 5.93 6.99
CA THR A 26 40.71 5.37 6.47
C THR A 26 39.67 5.40 7.61
N PRO A 27 38.48 6.00 7.44
CA PRO A 27 37.45 5.95 8.46
C PRO A 27 37.09 4.47 8.73
N PRO A 28 36.79 4.10 9.99
CA PRO A 28 36.40 2.75 10.32
C PRO A 28 35.13 2.41 9.52
N PRO A 29 34.95 1.14 9.10
CA PRO A 29 33.77 0.73 8.36
C PRO A 29 32.52 1.07 9.19
N GLU A 30 31.61 1.80 8.56
CA GLU A 30 30.30 2.11 9.13
C GLU A 30 29.57 0.77 9.33
N VAL A 31 29.43 0.36 10.59
CA VAL A 31 28.64 -0.84 10.93
C VAL A 31 27.20 -0.49 10.66
N THR A 32 26.74 -0.78 9.46
CA THR A 32 25.30 -0.79 9.13
C THR A 32 24.67 -1.89 9.96
N VAL A 33 24.16 -1.53 11.14
CA VAL A 33 23.28 -2.40 11.91
C VAL A 33 22.03 -2.56 11.07
N ALA A 34 21.86 -3.74 10.46
CA ALA A 34 20.62 -4.08 9.78
C ALA A 34 19.47 -3.85 10.76
N PRO A 35 18.37 -3.19 10.35
CA PRO A 35 17.21 -3.02 11.21
C PRO A 35 16.78 -4.39 11.72
N PRO A 36 16.32 -4.50 12.99
CA PRO A 36 15.90 -5.77 13.55
C PRO A 36 14.88 -6.40 12.59
N SER A 37 15.18 -7.59 12.08
CA SER A 37 14.28 -8.32 11.20
C SER A 37 12.99 -8.58 11.97
N VAL A 38 11.93 -7.84 11.67
CA VAL A 38 10.60 -8.09 12.24
C VAL A 38 10.20 -9.49 11.79
N GLN A 39 10.05 -10.41 12.73
CA GLN A 39 9.55 -11.74 12.45
C GLN A 39 8.01 -11.66 12.40
N PRO A 40 7.39 -11.85 11.23
CA PRO A 40 5.94 -11.89 11.15
C PRO A 40 5.40 -13.15 11.80
N GLU A 41 4.24 -13.06 12.41
CA GLU A 41 3.46 -14.24 12.80
C GLU A 41 2.87 -14.88 11.54
N MET A 42 3.44 -16.01 11.11
CA MET A 42 3.08 -16.70 9.88
C MET A 42 3.19 -18.22 10.07
N ASP A 43 2.09 -18.92 9.83
CA ASP A 43 2.11 -20.39 9.89
C ASP A 43 2.75 -21.05 8.65
N ALA A 44 2.98 -22.38 8.75
CA ALA A 44 3.64 -23.14 7.68
C ALA A 44 2.84 -23.16 6.37
N SER A 45 1.52 -23.20 6.43
CA SER A 45 0.63 -23.25 5.25
C SER A 45 0.65 -21.91 4.52
N THR A 46 0.57 -20.79 5.25
CA THR A 46 0.72 -19.45 4.71
C THR A 46 2.09 -19.26 4.06
N ARG A 47 3.17 -19.72 4.70
CA ARG A 47 4.52 -19.64 4.14
C ARG A 47 4.69 -20.49 2.88
N SER A 48 4.07 -21.66 2.82
CA SER A 48 4.05 -22.48 1.60
C SER A 48 3.38 -21.75 0.44
N LYS A 49 2.16 -21.23 0.67
CA LYS A 49 1.41 -20.49 -0.36
C LYS A 49 2.15 -19.22 -0.81
N LEU A 50 2.80 -18.50 0.13
CA LEU A 50 3.64 -17.35 -0.20
C LEU A 50 4.77 -17.72 -1.16
N ARG A 51 5.48 -18.82 -0.89
CA ARG A 51 6.56 -19.30 -1.75
C ARG A 51 6.07 -19.73 -3.13
N GLU A 52 4.91 -20.38 -3.19
CA GLU A 52 4.27 -20.78 -4.46
C GLU A 52 3.96 -19.53 -5.32
N ILE A 53 3.33 -18.50 -4.74
CA ILE A 53 3.01 -17.24 -5.44
C ILE A 53 4.30 -16.54 -5.91
N LEU A 54 5.32 -16.45 -5.06
CA LEU A 54 6.60 -15.84 -5.43
C LEU A 54 7.31 -16.63 -6.53
N ALA A 55 7.24 -17.95 -6.52
CA ALA A 55 7.80 -18.80 -7.57
C ALA A 55 7.07 -18.62 -8.90
N LEU A 56 5.73 -18.55 -8.90
CA LEU A 56 4.94 -18.22 -10.09
C LEU A 56 5.35 -16.85 -10.65
N ARG A 57 5.45 -15.86 -9.76
CA ARG A 57 5.84 -14.49 -10.15
C ARG A 57 7.24 -14.41 -10.75
N ALA A 58 8.18 -15.21 -10.30
CA ALA A 58 9.55 -15.25 -10.85
C ALA A 58 9.58 -15.67 -12.32
N GLY A 59 8.58 -16.40 -12.80
CA GLY A 59 8.42 -16.80 -14.19
C GLY A 59 7.76 -15.75 -15.10
N TRP A 60 7.28 -14.62 -14.55
CA TRP A 60 6.60 -13.60 -15.34
C TRP A 60 7.55 -12.57 -15.93
N PRO A 61 7.21 -11.96 -17.11
CA PRO A 61 8.01 -10.90 -17.70
C PRO A 61 8.26 -9.75 -16.72
N ALA A 62 9.51 -9.25 -16.67
CA ALA A 62 9.88 -8.15 -15.77
C ALA A 62 9.14 -6.83 -16.09
N ALA A 63 8.81 -6.60 -17.35
CA ALA A 63 8.12 -5.41 -17.85
C ALA A 63 6.59 -5.57 -17.90
N GLN A 64 6.01 -6.48 -17.09
CA GLN A 64 4.56 -6.68 -17.07
C GLN A 64 3.86 -5.49 -16.41
N PRO A 65 2.76 -4.97 -17.00
CA PRO A 65 1.96 -3.91 -16.38
C PRO A 65 1.51 -4.31 -14.97
N HIS A 66 1.56 -3.35 -14.03
CA HIS A 66 1.21 -3.59 -12.62
C HIS A 66 -0.18 -4.22 -12.47
N GLY A 67 -1.19 -3.67 -13.15
CA GLY A 67 -2.57 -4.22 -13.11
C GLY A 67 -2.65 -5.68 -13.53
N ARG A 68 -1.84 -6.12 -14.51
CA ARG A 68 -1.78 -7.52 -14.88
C ARG A 68 -1.16 -8.39 -13.79
N THR A 69 -0.14 -7.87 -13.11
CA THR A 69 0.47 -8.53 -11.96
C THR A 69 -0.54 -8.67 -10.81
N VAL A 70 -1.30 -7.60 -10.52
CA VAL A 70 -2.38 -7.62 -9.53
C VAL A 70 -3.45 -8.66 -9.89
N ASP A 71 -3.89 -8.74 -11.16
CA ASP A 71 -4.84 -9.77 -11.61
C ASP A 71 -4.32 -11.18 -11.34
N LEU A 72 -3.09 -11.48 -11.77
CA LEU A 72 -2.51 -12.81 -11.62
C LEU A 72 -2.34 -13.20 -10.14
N ILE A 73 -1.85 -12.30 -9.30
CA ILE A 73 -1.67 -12.56 -7.87
C ILE A 73 -3.01 -12.69 -7.15
N SER A 74 -3.94 -11.79 -7.42
CA SER A 74 -5.25 -11.81 -6.78
C SER A 74 -6.02 -13.09 -7.07
N ARG A 75 -5.83 -13.68 -8.26
CA ARG A 75 -6.41 -14.95 -8.69
C ARG A 75 -5.95 -16.13 -7.83
N GLU A 76 -4.71 -16.09 -7.33
CA GLU A 76 -4.17 -17.14 -6.48
C GLU A 76 -4.91 -17.30 -5.14
N PHE A 77 -5.72 -16.32 -4.78
CA PHE A 77 -6.54 -16.33 -3.56
C PHE A 77 -8.01 -16.73 -3.80
N LEU A 78 -8.45 -16.94 -5.07
CA LEU A 78 -9.82 -17.35 -5.33
C LEU A 78 -10.17 -18.64 -4.55
N GLY A 79 -11.34 -18.65 -3.89
CA GLY A 79 -11.77 -19.74 -3.01
C GLY A 79 -11.20 -19.68 -1.60
N THR A 80 -10.25 -18.78 -1.28
CA THR A 80 -9.77 -18.62 0.10
C THR A 80 -10.93 -18.16 1.00
N PRO A 81 -11.18 -18.82 2.16
CA PRO A 81 -12.28 -18.48 3.07
C PRO A 81 -12.25 -17.02 3.52
N TYR A 82 -13.44 -16.41 3.67
CA TYR A 82 -13.57 -15.12 4.35
C TYR A 82 -13.48 -15.32 5.86
N LEU A 83 -12.52 -14.66 6.48
CA LEU A 83 -12.36 -14.65 7.94
C LEU A 83 -12.03 -13.21 8.40
N ALA A 84 -12.98 -12.62 9.14
CA ALA A 84 -12.77 -11.30 9.73
C ALA A 84 -11.87 -11.34 10.98
N ASN A 85 -11.36 -10.17 11.37
CA ASN A 85 -10.65 -9.96 12.64
C ASN A 85 -9.39 -10.83 12.83
N ARG A 86 -8.62 -11.05 11.76
CA ARG A 86 -7.38 -11.85 11.83
C ARG A 86 -6.18 -11.04 12.33
N LEU A 87 -6.22 -9.71 12.25
CA LEU A 87 -5.14 -8.85 12.72
C LEU A 87 -5.18 -8.72 14.24
N VAL A 88 -4.01 -8.73 14.86
CA VAL A 88 -3.82 -8.57 16.31
C VAL A 88 -3.33 -7.16 16.59
N GLY A 89 -3.99 -6.48 17.50
CA GLY A 89 -3.68 -5.12 17.92
C GLY A 89 -4.94 -4.34 18.26
N SER A 90 -4.91 -3.63 19.38
CA SER A 90 -5.99 -2.76 19.87
C SER A 90 -5.43 -1.72 20.82
N GLN A 91 -6.29 -0.88 21.39
CA GLN A 91 -5.90 0.03 22.48
C GLN A 91 -5.17 -0.69 23.63
N ASN A 92 -5.55 -1.94 23.93
CA ASN A 92 -5.09 -2.69 25.09
C ASN A 92 -4.23 -3.93 24.71
N THR A 93 -4.03 -4.16 23.43
CA THR A 93 -3.27 -5.31 22.92
C THR A 93 -2.16 -4.81 22.00
N PRO A 94 -0.89 -5.14 22.26
CA PRO A 94 0.19 -4.78 21.35
C PRO A 94 -0.07 -5.24 19.92
N GLU A 95 0.29 -4.41 18.96
CA GLU A 95 0.20 -4.72 17.54
C GLU A 95 1.17 -5.82 17.16
N GLN A 96 0.73 -6.77 16.34
CA GLN A 96 1.56 -7.81 15.76
C GLN A 96 1.44 -7.77 14.24
N LEU A 97 2.55 -8.05 13.55
CA LEU A 97 2.52 -8.23 12.10
C LEU A 97 2.02 -9.64 11.77
N VAL A 98 0.72 -9.79 11.67
CA VAL A 98 0.08 -11.06 11.27
C VAL A 98 0.05 -11.19 9.76
N ILE A 99 0.48 -12.34 9.24
CA ILE A 99 0.35 -12.78 7.85
C ILE A 99 -0.32 -14.14 7.84
N ASP A 100 -1.56 -14.20 7.36
CA ASP A 100 -2.36 -15.42 7.40
C ASP A 100 -3.19 -15.56 6.10
N PHE A 101 -2.82 -16.52 5.26
CA PHE A 101 -3.49 -16.79 3.98
C PHE A 101 -4.57 -17.86 4.07
N ARG A 102 -4.81 -18.44 5.26
CA ARG A 102 -5.86 -19.45 5.47
C ARG A 102 -7.26 -18.84 5.44
N GLY A 103 -7.34 -17.52 5.65
CA GLY A 103 -8.58 -16.78 5.54
C GLY A 103 -8.32 -15.28 5.54
N LEU A 104 -9.13 -14.55 4.78
CA LEU A 104 -8.94 -13.15 4.47
C LEU A 104 -10.23 -12.38 4.74
N ASP A 105 -10.11 -11.15 5.24
CA ASP A 105 -11.14 -10.14 5.06
C ASP A 105 -10.84 -9.28 3.81
N CYS A 106 -11.75 -8.39 3.47
CA CYS A 106 -11.63 -7.59 2.26
C CYS A 106 -10.41 -6.68 2.26
N PHE A 107 -9.97 -6.18 3.43
CA PHE A 107 -8.87 -5.23 3.52
C PHE A 107 -7.51 -5.94 3.59
N THR A 108 -7.39 -7.00 4.38
CA THR A 108 -6.18 -7.84 4.38
C THR A 108 -5.91 -8.47 3.02
N TYR A 109 -6.97 -8.79 2.27
CA TYR A 109 -6.85 -9.29 0.91
C TYR A 109 -6.14 -8.30 -0.01
N ILE A 110 -6.59 -7.05 -0.06
CA ILE A 110 -5.94 -6.04 -0.91
C ILE A 110 -4.53 -5.68 -0.43
N ASP A 111 -4.29 -5.64 0.89
CA ASP A 111 -2.96 -5.46 1.47
C ASP A 111 -1.96 -6.50 0.93
N TYR A 112 -2.35 -7.79 0.99
CA TYR A 112 -1.48 -8.88 0.54
C TYR A 112 -1.27 -8.88 -0.96
N VAL A 113 -2.30 -8.61 -1.74
CA VAL A 113 -2.19 -8.55 -3.21
C VAL A 113 -1.25 -7.42 -3.62
N GLU A 114 -1.39 -6.22 -3.06
CA GLU A 114 -0.51 -5.10 -3.39
C GLU A 114 0.94 -5.38 -2.96
N ALA A 115 1.17 -5.92 -1.76
CA ALA A 115 2.51 -6.26 -1.29
C ALA A 115 3.19 -7.32 -2.18
N LEU A 116 2.46 -8.38 -2.56
CA LEU A 116 2.94 -9.43 -3.45
C LEU A 116 3.19 -8.93 -4.87
N SER A 117 2.41 -7.94 -5.34
CA SER A 117 2.53 -7.42 -6.70
C SER A 117 3.88 -6.76 -6.96
N THR A 118 4.56 -6.31 -5.92
CA THR A 118 5.86 -5.62 -6.00
C THR A 118 7.03 -6.44 -5.43
N ALA A 119 6.77 -7.44 -4.56
CA ALA A 119 7.80 -8.27 -3.93
C ALA A 119 8.33 -9.37 -4.84
N ARG A 120 9.60 -9.76 -4.69
CA ARG A 120 10.26 -10.87 -5.38
C ARG A 120 10.81 -11.94 -4.43
N SER A 121 10.79 -11.66 -3.12
CA SER A 121 11.22 -12.56 -2.06
C SER A 121 10.33 -12.45 -0.85
N GLU A 122 10.39 -13.43 0.07
CA GLU A 122 9.66 -13.41 1.34
C GLU A 122 10.00 -12.16 2.16
N GLY A 123 11.29 -11.78 2.22
CA GLY A 123 11.73 -10.58 2.95
C GLY A 123 11.18 -9.28 2.33
N GLU A 124 11.20 -9.17 1.00
CA GLU A 124 10.59 -8.03 0.31
C GLU A 124 9.08 -7.97 0.53
N PHE A 125 8.39 -9.11 0.47
CA PHE A 125 6.94 -9.16 0.74
C PHE A 125 6.62 -8.64 2.15
N VAL A 126 7.35 -9.11 3.16
CA VAL A 126 7.17 -8.64 4.54
C VAL A 126 7.39 -7.12 4.64
N GLN A 127 8.46 -6.60 4.04
CA GLN A 127 8.73 -5.17 4.06
C GLN A 127 7.67 -4.37 3.32
N ARG A 128 7.26 -4.80 2.12
CA ARG A 128 6.18 -4.14 1.37
C ARG A 128 4.86 -4.13 2.13
N LEU A 129 4.52 -5.24 2.78
CA LEU A 129 3.32 -5.31 3.62
C LEU A 129 3.37 -4.34 4.80
N ILE A 130 4.53 -4.18 5.43
CA ILE A 130 4.73 -3.18 6.48
C ILE A 130 4.50 -1.77 5.95
N ASP A 131 5.08 -1.42 4.80
CA ASP A 131 4.97 -0.09 4.18
C ASP A 131 3.51 0.22 3.76
N ILE A 132 2.78 -0.81 3.28
CA ILE A 132 1.37 -0.68 2.88
C ILE A 132 0.47 -0.53 4.10
N ARG A 133 0.62 -1.38 5.11
CA ARG A 133 -0.29 -1.49 6.25
C ARG A 133 -0.05 -0.43 7.31
N TYR A 134 1.18 0.05 7.46
CA TYR A 134 1.55 0.95 8.55
C TYR A 134 2.13 2.28 8.06
N VAL A 135 1.80 3.35 8.75
CA VAL A 135 2.42 4.67 8.54
C VAL A 135 3.86 4.63 9.05
N ASP A 136 4.80 5.14 8.25
CA ASP A 136 6.23 5.21 8.56
C ASP A 136 6.86 3.84 8.89
N GLY A 137 6.26 2.74 8.42
CA GLY A 137 6.75 1.38 8.70
C GLY A 137 6.69 0.99 10.17
N LYS A 138 5.95 1.72 11.01
CA LYS A 138 5.85 1.46 12.45
C LYS A 138 4.72 0.50 12.76
N ILE A 139 5.06 -0.72 13.16
CA ILE A 139 4.09 -1.75 13.56
C ILE A 139 3.52 -1.37 14.92
N ALA A 140 2.40 -0.64 14.90
CA ALA A 140 1.67 -0.20 16.07
C ALA A 140 0.21 0.07 15.70
N PHE A 141 -0.73 -0.25 16.59
CA PHE A 141 -2.16 -0.09 16.35
C PHE A 141 -2.55 1.32 15.87
N PRO A 142 -2.04 2.43 16.47
CA PRO A 142 -2.35 3.77 15.97
C PRO A 142 -1.70 4.12 14.62
N GLN A 143 -0.73 3.35 14.18
CA GLN A 143 -0.04 3.56 12.90
C GLN A 143 -0.61 2.68 11.78
N ARG A 144 -1.46 1.70 12.10
CA ARG A 144 -2.15 0.92 11.07
C ARG A 144 -3.02 1.84 10.21
N LYS A 145 -3.04 1.64 8.92
CA LYS A 145 -3.98 2.27 8.01
C LYS A 145 -5.30 1.55 8.11
N HIS A 146 -6.23 2.10 8.88
CA HIS A 146 -7.49 1.45 9.26
C HIS A 146 -8.62 1.68 8.27
N PHE A 147 -8.52 2.74 7.46
CA PHE A 147 -9.54 3.16 6.51
C PHE A 147 -9.02 3.04 5.08
N PHE A 148 -9.90 2.72 4.14
CA PHE A 148 -9.50 2.56 2.75
C PHE A 148 -8.83 3.82 2.18
N THR A 149 -9.37 4.98 2.50
CA THR A 149 -8.79 6.26 2.08
C THR A 149 -7.45 6.59 2.75
N ASP A 150 -7.02 5.86 3.77
CA ASP A 150 -5.68 6.01 4.35
C ASP A 150 -4.59 5.67 3.33
N TRP A 151 -4.87 4.78 2.38
CA TRP A 151 -3.93 4.44 1.32
C TRP A 151 -3.55 5.63 0.44
N ALA A 152 -4.46 6.59 0.26
CA ALA A 152 -4.23 7.78 -0.57
C ALA A 152 -3.93 9.04 0.25
N GLN A 153 -4.34 9.11 1.53
CA GLN A 153 -4.31 10.36 2.28
C GLN A 153 -3.35 10.36 3.47
N ARG A 154 -2.89 9.19 3.95
CA ARG A 154 -1.85 9.14 4.98
C ARG A 154 -0.43 9.15 4.38
N PRO A 155 0.60 9.55 5.16
CA PRO A 155 1.99 9.48 4.71
C PRO A 155 2.36 8.09 4.17
N HIS A 156 3.34 8.05 3.25
CA HIS A 156 3.68 6.85 2.48
C HIS A 156 2.46 6.27 1.77
N LYS A 157 1.95 7.09 0.84
CA LYS A 157 0.80 6.72 0.02
C LYS A 157 1.05 5.42 -0.73
N VAL A 158 0.05 4.56 -0.73
CA VAL A 158 0.03 3.31 -1.50
C VAL A 158 -0.60 3.54 -2.87
N ALA A 159 -1.61 4.41 -2.92
CA ALA A 159 -2.41 4.66 -4.11
C ALA A 159 -2.77 6.14 -4.24
N GLU A 160 -3.19 6.53 -5.45
CA GLU A 160 -3.83 7.79 -5.74
C GLU A 160 -5.35 7.60 -5.75
N ASP A 161 -6.09 8.54 -5.14
CA ASP A 161 -7.54 8.62 -5.28
C ASP A 161 -7.86 9.27 -6.63
N ILE A 162 -8.33 8.46 -7.57
CA ILE A 162 -8.69 8.89 -8.92
C ILE A 162 -10.20 9.09 -9.10
N THR A 163 -10.99 8.96 -8.04
CA THR A 163 -12.45 8.95 -8.08
C THR A 163 -13.03 10.18 -8.80
N ALA A 164 -12.57 11.37 -8.43
CA ALA A 164 -13.01 12.62 -9.05
C ALA A 164 -12.61 12.76 -10.52
N GLN A 165 -11.56 12.06 -10.95
CA GLN A 165 -11.07 12.11 -12.35
C GLN A 165 -11.93 11.26 -13.28
N LEU A 166 -12.58 10.21 -12.72
CA LEU A 166 -13.36 9.24 -13.50
C LEU A 166 -14.76 9.74 -13.86
N SER A 167 -15.35 10.62 -13.06
CA SER A 167 -16.71 11.09 -13.27
C SER A 167 -16.90 12.55 -12.85
N PRO A 168 -17.53 13.40 -13.72
CA PRO A 168 -17.92 14.75 -13.31
C PRO A 168 -19.07 14.75 -12.29
N HIS A 169 -19.69 13.61 -12.05
CA HIS A 169 -20.76 13.40 -11.07
C HIS A 169 -20.24 12.85 -9.73
N ALA A 170 -18.92 12.80 -9.55
CA ALA A 170 -18.34 12.44 -8.27
C ALA A 170 -18.73 13.45 -7.18
N VAL A 171 -19.09 12.93 -6.01
CA VAL A 171 -19.55 13.72 -4.86
C VAL A 171 -18.50 13.63 -3.76
N THR A 172 -18.15 14.78 -3.17
CA THR A 172 -17.22 14.85 -2.02
C THR A 172 -17.99 15.25 -0.76
N LEU A 173 -17.83 14.47 0.29
CA LEU A 173 -18.41 14.71 1.61
C LEU A 173 -17.31 14.69 2.67
N VAL A 174 -17.51 15.48 3.72
CA VAL A 174 -16.64 15.45 4.90
C VAL A 174 -17.22 14.45 5.91
N LYS A 175 -16.41 13.48 6.32
CA LYS A 175 -16.75 12.49 7.35
C LYS A 175 -15.81 12.58 8.54
N ASN A 176 -16.31 12.27 9.72
CA ASN A 176 -15.49 12.08 10.92
C ASN A 176 -15.21 10.59 11.08
N LEU A 177 -14.17 10.08 10.41
CA LEU A 177 -13.83 8.66 10.47
C LEU A 177 -13.60 8.21 11.90
N ASN A 178 -13.98 6.99 12.22
CA ASN A 178 -13.99 6.34 13.53
C ASN A 178 -15.17 6.73 14.43
N GLN A 179 -15.92 7.80 14.18
CA GLN A 179 -17.03 8.25 15.02
C GLN A 179 -18.36 7.69 14.51
N LYS A 180 -19.00 6.82 15.28
CA LYS A 180 -20.36 6.32 14.98
C LYS A 180 -21.42 7.39 15.22
N ALA A 181 -22.63 7.16 14.71
CA ALA A 181 -23.78 8.06 14.89
C ALA A 181 -24.16 8.29 16.37
N ASP A 182 -23.93 7.31 17.23
CA ASP A 182 -24.17 7.40 18.68
C ASP A 182 -23.03 8.08 19.46
N GLY A 183 -22.00 8.57 18.75
CA GLY A 183 -20.82 9.21 19.34
C GLY A 183 -19.74 8.23 19.82
N SER A 184 -19.99 6.92 19.82
CA SER A 184 -18.97 5.91 20.12
C SER A 184 -17.99 5.72 18.95
N SER A 185 -16.91 4.97 19.17
CA SER A 185 -15.90 4.69 18.14
C SER A 185 -16.03 3.28 17.58
N TYR A 186 -15.71 3.11 16.28
CA TYR A 186 -15.49 1.78 15.68
C TYR A 186 -14.22 1.13 16.24
N LEU A 187 -13.18 1.95 16.41
CA LEU A 187 -11.84 1.54 16.84
C LEU A 187 -11.49 2.32 18.13
N PRO A 188 -11.84 1.80 19.32
CA PRO A 188 -11.51 2.45 20.59
C PRO A 188 -10.01 2.69 20.73
N GLY A 189 -9.63 3.84 21.28
CA GLY A 189 -8.24 4.23 21.45
C GLY A 189 -7.63 4.97 20.25
N LEU A 190 -8.34 5.05 19.12
CA LEU A 190 -7.97 5.91 18.01
C LEU A 190 -8.76 7.22 18.00
N PRO A 191 -8.14 8.32 17.54
CA PRO A 191 -8.85 9.59 17.37
C PRO A 191 -9.89 9.49 16.24
N ASN A 192 -10.88 10.37 16.30
CA ASN A 192 -11.73 10.67 15.15
C ASN A 192 -10.94 11.52 14.16
N VAL A 193 -11.03 11.19 12.88
CA VAL A 193 -10.27 11.87 11.82
C VAL A 193 -11.26 12.49 10.84
N GLN A 194 -11.25 13.82 10.74
CA GLN A 194 -12.02 14.49 9.70
C GLN A 194 -11.38 14.21 8.32
N ARG A 195 -12.17 13.70 7.38
CA ARG A 195 -11.73 13.22 6.09
C ARG A 195 -12.70 13.63 4.98
N SER A 196 -12.18 14.25 3.92
CA SER A 196 -12.92 14.39 2.66
C SER A 196 -12.92 13.03 1.94
N VAL A 197 -14.09 12.49 1.70
CA VAL A 197 -14.30 11.24 0.97
C VAL A 197 -15.03 11.57 -0.32
N THR A 198 -14.41 11.28 -1.45
CA THR A 198 -15.00 11.43 -2.78
C THR A 198 -15.49 10.06 -3.26
N TYR A 199 -16.70 9.99 -3.79
CA TYR A 199 -17.26 8.76 -4.34
C TYR A 199 -18.06 9.05 -5.62
N ILE A 200 -18.20 8.07 -6.49
CA ILE A 200 -19.13 8.11 -7.62
C ILE A 200 -20.40 7.41 -7.19
N PRO A 201 -21.58 8.09 -7.16
CA PRO A 201 -22.86 7.43 -6.93
C PRO A 201 -23.07 6.28 -7.93
N SER A 202 -23.68 5.19 -7.49
CA SER A 202 -23.83 3.99 -8.34
C SER A 202 -24.52 4.27 -9.68
N ASP A 203 -25.56 5.11 -9.68
CA ASP A 203 -26.27 5.51 -10.89
C ASP A 203 -25.42 6.31 -11.89
N ASN A 204 -24.25 6.80 -11.46
CA ASN A 204 -23.30 7.54 -12.28
C ASN A 204 -22.05 6.72 -12.66
N VAL A 205 -22.03 5.44 -12.31
CA VAL A 205 -21.02 4.50 -12.81
C VAL A 205 -21.45 3.98 -14.17
N ASP A 206 -21.26 4.80 -15.17
CA ASP A 206 -21.66 4.58 -16.56
C ASP A 206 -20.53 3.98 -17.43
N ASP A 207 -20.78 3.76 -18.71
CA ASP A 207 -19.80 3.24 -19.67
C ASP A 207 -18.54 4.12 -19.77
N LYS A 208 -18.66 5.44 -19.52
CA LYS A 208 -17.52 6.36 -19.54
C LYS A 208 -16.62 6.14 -18.34
N VAL A 209 -17.19 5.86 -17.18
CA VAL A 209 -16.43 5.47 -15.97
C VAL A 209 -15.79 4.11 -16.22
N LEU A 210 -16.54 3.12 -16.69
CA LEU A 210 -16.03 1.78 -16.97
C LEU A 210 -14.87 1.79 -17.96
N ALA A 211 -14.91 2.62 -19.01
CA ALA A 211 -13.86 2.75 -20.01
C ALA A 211 -12.54 3.31 -19.44
N GLN A 212 -12.56 3.98 -18.30
CA GLN A 212 -11.39 4.57 -17.65
C GLN A 212 -10.83 3.70 -16.51
N LEU A 213 -11.65 2.77 -15.98
CA LEU A 213 -11.19 1.79 -14.99
C LEU A 213 -10.17 0.84 -15.62
N ARG A 214 -9.21 0.41 -14.82
CA ARG A 214 -8.16 -0.51 -15.25
C ARG A 214 -8.10 -1.70 -14.32
N THR A 215 -7.85 -2.87 -14.88
CA THR A 215 -7.50 -4.04 -14.06
C THR A 215 -6.41 -3.68 -13.07
N GLY A 216 -6.65 -3.97 -11.78
CA GLY A 216 -5.77 -3.60 -10.69
C GLY A 216 -6.17 -2.32 -9.95
N ASP A 217 -7.21 -1.58 -10.39
CA ASP A 217 -7.78 -0.50 -9.59
C ASP A 217 -8.46 -1.09 -8.34
N TYR A 218 -8.20 -0.49 -7.19
CA TYR A 218 -8.82 -0.87 -5.92
C TYR A 218 -10.13 -0.12 -5.75
N ILE A 219 -11.19 -0.88 -5.48
CA ILE A 219 -12.55 -0.36 -5.35
C ILE A 219 -12.97 -0.42 -3.89
N GLY A 220 -13.31 0.72 -3.32
CA GLY A 220 -14.00 0.83 -2.05
C GLY A 220 -15.50 1.02 -2.26
N ILE A 221 -16.31 0.26 -1.58
CA ILE A 221 -17.77 0.40 -1.60
C ILE A 221 -18.16 1.49 -0.60
N TYR A 222 -18.50 2.66 -1.14
CA TYR A 222 -18.90 3.81 -0.35
C TYR A 222 -20.09 3.50 0.57
N THR A 223 -20.16 4.16 1.71
CA THR A 223 -21.25 4.01 2.67
C THR A 223 -21.70 5.36 3.22
N ASN A 224 -23.02 5.48 3.49
CA ASN A 224 -23.59 6.61 4.20
C ASN A 224 -23.44 6.50 5.72
N LEU A 225 -22.94 5.37 6.25
CA LEU A 225 -22.71 5.20 7.68
C LEU A 225 -21.71 6.24 8.18
N ASP A 226 -22.04 6.87 9.30
CA ASP A 226 -21.11 7.76 9.97
C ASP A 226 -19.85 7.02 10.40
N GLY A 227 -18.71 7.71 10.35
CA GLY A 227 -17.44 7.17 10.83
C GLY A 227 -16.74 6.20 9.89
N LEU A 228 -17.30 5.86 8.75
CA LEU A 228 -16.70 4.97 7.75
C LEU A 228 -16.64 5.66 6.38
N ASP A 229 -15.55 5.46 5.66
CA ASP A 229 -15.42 5.83 4.25
C ASP A 229 -16.03 4.76 3.34
N VAL A 230 -15.72 3.50 3.57
CA VAL A 230 -16.24 2.35 2.84
C VAL A 230 -16.64 1.22 3.80
N THR A 231 -17.50 0.32 3.34
CA THR A 231 -17.85 -0.91 4.10
C THR A 231 -17.23 -2.17 3.53
N HIS A 232 -16.69 -2.09 2.31
CA HIS A 232 -16.08 -3.23 1.65
C HIS A 232 -15.04 -2.76 0.64
N THR A 233 -14.10 -3.64 0.31
CA THR A 233 -13.07 -3.38 -0.70
C THR A 233 -12.89 -4.58 -1.61
N GLY A 234 -12.37 -4.31 -2.83
CA GLY A 234 -12.01 -5.33 -3.80
C GLY A 234 -11.14 -4.76 -4.91
N ILE A 235 -10.93 -5.55 -5.92
CA ILE A 235 -10.08 -5.24 -7.07
C ILE A 235 -10.93 -5.30 -8.33
N TYR A 236 -10.89 -4.24 -9.14
CA TYR A 236 -11.48 -4.26 -10.47
C TYR A 236 -10.62 -5.13 -11.39
N VAL A 237 -11.24 -6.10 -12.03
CA VAL A 237 -10.57 -6.97 -13.02
C VAL A 237 -11.44 -7.08 -14.26
N MET A 238 -10.85 -6.75 -15.42
CA MET A 238 -11.48 -7.01 -16.71
C MET A 238 -11.18 -8.45 -17.11
N THR A 239 -12.23 -9.23 -17.33
CA THR A 239 -12.16 -10.63 -17.79
C THR A 239 -12.77 -10.77 -19.19
N ASP A 240 -12.59 -11.93 -19.82
CA ASP A 240 -13.20 -12.24 -21.13
C ASP A 240 -14.73 -12.20 -21.07
N ASN A 241 -15.32 -12.39 -19.88
CA ASN A 241 -16.76 -12.36 -19.63
C ASN A 241 -17.26 -11.02 -19.10
N GLY A 242 -16.43 -9.97 -19.16
CA GLY A 242 -16.72 -8.63 -18.65
C GLY A 242 -16.05 -8.31 -17.32
N PRO A 243 -16.31 -7.10 -16.78
CA PRO A 243 -15.68 -6.64 -15.56
C PRO A 243 -16.21 -7.34 -14.31
N VAL A 244 -15.30 -7.65 -13.39
CA VAL A 244 -15.64 -8.23 -12.08
C VAL A 244 -15.03 -7.40 -10.95
N LEU A 245 -15.69 -7.44 -9.79
CA LEU A 245 -15.11 -7.09 -8.51
C LEU A 245 -14.57 -8.37 -7.88
N ARG A 246 -13.24 -8.55 -7.89
CA ARG A 246 -12.59 -9.64 -7.17
C ARG A 246 -12.41 -9.23 -5.72
N ASN A 247 -13.04 -9.96 -4.81
CA ASN A 247 -13.13 -9.54 -3.41
C ASN A 247 -13.21 -10.72 -2.44
N ALA A 248 -12.72 -10.54 -1.22
CA ALA A 248 -12.98 -11.47 -0.13
C ALA A 248 -14.39 -11.19 0.41
N SER A 249 -15.36 -11.92 -0.12
CA SER A 249 -16.78 -11.68 0.09
C SER A 249 -17.27 -12.18 1.44
N SER A 250 -17.83 -11.29 2.25
CA SER A 250 -18.52 -11.61 3.52
C SER A 250 -19.99 -12.02 3.33
N ARG A 251 -20.51 -12.01 2.08
CA ARG A 251 -21.88 -12.42 1.79
C ARG A 251 -22.07 -13.90 2.09
N LYS A 252 -23.14 -14.26 2.81
CA LYS A 252 -23.44 -15.64 3.22
C LYS A 252 -23.40 -16.66 2.07
N ALA A 253 -23.75 -16.24 0.86
CA ALA A 253 -23.71 -17.10 -0.33
C ALA A 253 -22.28 -17.46 -0.77
N ASN A 254 -21.27 -16.67 -0.39
CA ASN A 254 -19.90 -16.84 -0.86
C ASN A 254 -18.94 -17.21 0.29
N MET A 255 -18.78 -16.36 1.28
CA MET A 255 -17.85 -16.51 2.42
C MET A 255 -16.44 -16.91 2.01
N GLN A 256 -15.96 -16.36 0.88
CA GLN A 256 -14.63 -16.62 0.32
C GLN A 256 -14.24 -15.55 -0.70
N VAL A 257 -13.01 -15.59 -1.18
CA VAL A 257 -12.57 -14.76 -2.31
C VAL A 257 -13.25 -15.22 -3.59
N VAL A 258 -13.96 -14.29 -4.24
CA VAL A 258 -14.75 -14.57 -5.46
C VAL A 258 -14.65 -13.42 -6.47
N ASP A 259 -14.97 -13.72 -7.73
CA ASP A 259 -15.28 -12.76 -8.78
C ASP A 259 -16.78 -12.48 -8.78
N SER A 260 -17.20 -11.27 -8.44
CA SER A 260 -18.58 -10.82 -8.50
C SER A 260 -18.77 -9.95 -9.74
N PRO A 261 -19.84 -10.12 -10.56
CA PRO A 261 -20.12 -9.19 -11.66
C PRO A 261 -20.10 -7.75 -11.17
N PHE A 262 -19.27 -6.90 -11.81
CA PHE A 262 -18.95 -5.58 -11.26
C PHE A 262 -20.17 -4.69 -11.15
N MET A 263 -20.92 -4.53 -12.23
CA MET A 263 -22.10 -3.64 -12.25
C MET A 263 -23.21 -4.13 -11.32
N ASP A 264 -23.49 -5.45 -11.29
CA ASP A 264 -24.48 -6.02 -10.37
C ASP A 264 -24.13 -5.74 -8.90
N TYR A 265 -22.80 -5.75 -8.60
CA TYR A 265 -22.33 -5.43 -7.27
C TYR A 265 -22.49 -3.94 -6.95
N VAL A 266 -22.05 -3.06 -7.85
CA VAL A 266 -22.06 -1.61 -7.68
C VAL A 266 -23.48 -1.07 -7.56
N MET A 267 -24.38 -1.48 -8.44
CA MET A 267 -25.78 -1.00 -8.47
C MET A 267 -26.58 -1.35 -7.20
N ALA A 268 -26.10 -2.32 -6.42
CA ALA A 268 -26.68 -2.68 -5.11
C ALA A 268 -26.09 -1.88 -3.93
N THR A 269 -25.33 -0.81 -4.19
CA THR A 269 -24.58 -0.04 -3.17
C THR A 269 -24.75 1.47 -3.40
N PRO A 270 -24.42 2.34 -2.43
CA PRO A 270 -24.52 3.79 -2.63
C PRO A 270 -23.56 4.38 -3.66
N GLY A 271 -22.42 3.73 -3.91
CA GLY A 271 -21.39 4.21 -4.83
C GLY A 271 -20.01 3.59 -4.58
N ILE A 272 -19.02 4.08 -5.33
CA ILE A 272 -17.66 3.57 -5.28
C ILE A 272 -16.64 4.68 -5.06
N VAL A 273 -15.57 4.34 -4.35
CA VAL A 273 -14.29 5.07 -4.27
C VAL A 273 -13.26 4.29 -5.05
N VAL A 274 -12.46 4.94 -5.87
CA VAL A 274 -11.48 4.27 -6.73
C VAL A 274 -10.08 4.75 -6.41
N LEU A 275 -9.24 3.82 -5.99
CA LEU A 275 -7.82 4.06 -5.75
C LEU A 275 -6.99 3.30 -6.78
N ARG A 276 -6.02 3.99 -7.39
CA ARG A 276 -5.05 3.38 -8.31
C ARG A 276 -3.69 3.31 -7.67
N SER A 277 -3.07 2.12 -7.66
CA SER A 277 -1.74 1.91 -7.10
C SER A 277 -0.72 2.89 -7.69
N LEU A 278 0.19 3.37 -6.84
CA LEU A 278 1.36 4.15 -7.24
C LEU A 278 2.51 3.25 -7.73
N SER A 279 2.42 1.94 -7.53
CA SER A 279 3.37 0.96 -8.04
C SER A 279 3.28 0.89 -9.58
N ARG A 280 4.43 0.81 -10.24
CA ARG A 280 4.57 0.81 -11.71
C ARG A 280 5.17 -0.49 -12.21
#